data_89e66379f3f5bc1b0feb9765251de42f
#
_entry.id   89e66379f3f5bc1b0feb9765251de42f
#
_cell.length_a   1.000
_cell.length_b   1.000
_cell.length_c   1.000
_cell.angle_alpha   90.00
_cell.angle_beta   90.00
_cell.angle_gamma   90.00
#
_symmetry.space_group_name_H-M   'P 1'
#
loop_
_entity.id
_entity.type
_entity.pdbx_description
1 polymer ?
#
loop_
_entity_poly.entity_id
_entity_poly.type
_entity_poly.pdbx_seq_one_letter_code
_entity_poly.pdbx_strand_id
1 'polypeptide(L)'
;MSQQETDQQVNDGFVVDTEDCEEREAAHRARGAARPITVVGNPVLHKECKDVTSFDGELAQLIDDMFASQKAAEGVGLAANQIGVDLKVFVYDCPDDDGQRHVGAVCNPVLAEIPADRRRLDDSNEGCLSVPTAYAELARPDYAEVSGQDAEGNPITVRGTGYFARCLQHETDHLYGYLYIDRLSKRDRKDALRQMEEGTPRYETVPNA
;
A
#
# COMPACT_ATOMS: atom_id res chain seq x y z
N MET A 1 -13.29 40.31 31.80
CA MET A 1 -13.76 39.85 30.49
C MET A 1 -12.78 38.78 30.04
N SER A 2 -13.11 37.55 30.35
CA SER A 2 -12.28 36.36 30.08
C SER A 2 -12.66 35.81 28.70
N GLN A 3 -11.65 35.78 27.81
CA GLN A 3 -11.73 35.04 26.55
C GLN A 3 -11.59 33.55 26.87
N GLN A 4 -12.65 32.81 26.61
CA GLN A 4 -12.59 31.36 26.55
C GLN A 4 -12.01 30.97 25.20
N GLU A 5 -10.79 30.48 25.21
CA GLU A 5 -10.22 29.71 24.10
C GLU A 5 -10.96 28.35 24.05
N THR A 6 -11.69 28.16 22.98
CA THR A 6 -12.26 26.85 22.63
C THR A 6 -11.15 25.99 22.08
N ASP A 7 -10.60 25.12 22.92
CA ASP A 7 -9.79 23.98 22.49
C ASP A 7 -10.65 23.08 21.57
N GLN A 8 -10.41 23.17 20.28
CA GLN A 8 -10.82 22.13 19.35
C GLN A 8 -9.94 20.90 19.60
N GLN A 9 -10.46 19.95 20.35
CA GLN A 9 -9.90 18.61 20.42
C GLN A 9 -9.88 18.03 19.01
N VAL A 10 -8.69 17.97 18.42
CA VAL A 10 -8.38 17.14 17.26
C VAL A 10 -8.53 15.71 17.75
N ASN A 11 -9.46 14.99 17.18
CA ASN A 11 -9.74 13.58 17.50
C ASN A 11 -8.55 12.75 17.01
N ASP A 12 -7.57 12.54 17.89
CA ASP A 12 -6.42 11.67 17.64
C ASP A 12 -6.88 10.21 17.55
N GLY A 13 -6.62 9.65 16.38
CA GLY A 13 -6.36 8.22 16.21
C GLY A 13 -7.46 7.26 16.67
N PHE A 14 -8.29 6.83 15.74
CA PHE A 14 -9.11 5.63 15.89
C PHE A 14 -8.15 4.44 16.09
N VAL A 15 -7.87 4.06 17.33
CA VAL A 15 -7.16 2.81 17.67
C VAL A 15 -8.15 1.68 17.40
N VAL A 16 -7.98 1.01 16.26
CA VAL A 16 -8.76 -0.21 15.95
C VAL A 16 -8.12 -1.36 16.75
N ASP A 17 -8.95 -2.07 17.52
CA ASP A 17 -8.51 -3.26 18.26
C ASP A 17 -7.96 -4.31 17.30
N THR A 18 -6.91 -5.03 17.69
CA THR A 18 -6.27 -6.06 16.85
C THR A 18 -7.23 -7.20 16.49
N GLU A 19 -8.19 -7.55 17.36
CA GLU A 19 -9.24 -8.54 17.08
C GLU A 19 -10.17 -8.06 15.97
N ASP A 20 -10.56 -6.77 15.96
CA ASP A 20 -11.37 -6.17 14.88
C ASP A 20 -10.61 -6.17 13.53
N CYS A 21 -9.31 -5.98 13.54
CA CYS A 21 -8.47 -6.07 12.32
C CYS A 21 -8.47 -7.47 11.71
N GLU A 22 -8.35 -8.52 12.53
CA GLU A 22 -8.39 -9.91 12.05
C GLU A 22 -9.75 -10.30 11.47
N GLU A 23 -10.83 -9.90 12.14
CA GLU A 23 -12.20 -10.18 11.66
C GLU A 23 -12.48 -9.46 10.34
N ARG A 24 -12.07 -8.20 10.21
CA ARG A 24 -12.25 -7.41 8.99
C ARG A 24 -11.49 -8.00 7.81
N GLU A 25 -10.19 -8.31 7.97
CA GLU A 25 -9.39 -8.95 6.92
C GLU A 25 -9.99 -10.31 6.53
N ALA A 26 -10.35 -11.14 7.52
CA ALA A 26 -10.94 -12.44 7.27
C ALA A 26 -12.28 -12.34 6.52
N ALA A 27 -13.11 -11.35 6.83
CA ALA A 27 -14.37 -11.10 6.14
C ALA A 27 -14.15 -10.70 4.67
N HIS A 28 -13.21 -9.80 4.38
CA HIS A 28 -12.85 -9.45 3.01
C HIS A 28 -12.35 -10.66 2.23
N ARG A 29 -11.39 -11.40 2.78
CA ARG A 29 -10.83 -12.59 2.15
C ARG A 29 -11.85 -13.69 1.88
N ALA A 30 -12.83 -13.86 2.76
CA ALA A 30 -13.88 -14.87 2.59
C ALA A 30 -14.84 -14.55 1.41
N ARG A 31 -14.98 -13.27 1.04
CA ARG A 31 -15.80 -12.82 -0.09
C ARG A 31 -14.99 -12.68 -1.38
N GLY A 32 -13.67 -12.46 -1.27
CA GLY A 32 -12.79 -12.21 -2.40
C GLY A 32 -12.25 -13.47 -3.06
N ALA A 33 -11.82 -13.33 -4.30
CA ALA A 33 -11.10 -14.34 -5.06
C ALA A 33 -9.67 -13.88 -5.36
N ALA A 34 -8.67 -14.67 -4.96
CA ALA A 34 -7.27 -14.34 -5.22
C ALA A 34 -7.01 -14.29 -6.75
N ARG A 35 -6.31 -13.25 -7.17
CA ARG A 35 -5.88 -13.03 -8.56
C ARG A 35 -4.36 -13.12 -8.66
N PRO A 36 -3.82 -13.56 -9.80
CA PRO A 36 -2.38 -13.58 -10.03
C PRO A 36 -1.77 -12.18 -9.95
N ILE A 37 -0.53 -12.09 -9.47
CA ILE A 37 0.20 -10.83 -9.36
C ILE A 37 0.86 -10.46 -10.70
N THR A 38 0.57 -9.26 -11.18
CA THR A 38 1.20 -8.66 -12.35
C THR A 38 2.65 -8.26 -12.02
N VAL A 39 3.60 -8.66 -12.86
CA VAL A 39 5.03 -8.39 -12.60
C VAL A 39 5.57 -7.24 -13.44
N VAL A 40 6.72 -6.70 -13.03
CA VAL A 40 7.45 -5.60 -13.68
C VAL A 40 7.59 -5.81 -15.18
N GLY A 41 7.41 -4.73 -15.96
CA GLY A 41 7.36 -4.74 -17.42
C GLY A 41 5.94 -4.76 -17.97
N ASN A 42 4.91 -5.14 -17.18
CA ASN A 42 3.53 -4.98 -17.62
C ASN A 42 3.15 -3.49 -17.61
N PRO A 43 2.59 -2.95 -18.72
CA PRO A 43 2.29 -1.51 -18.86
C PRO A 43 1.40 -0.93 -17.76
N VAL A 44 0.52 -1.72 -17.13
CA VAL A 44 -0.38 -1.24 -16.06
C VAL A 44 0.39 -0.78 -14.83
N LEU A 45 1.60 -1.32 -14.58
CA LEU A 45 2.45 -0.97 -13.43
C LEU A 45 3.29 0.31 -13.67
N HIS A 46 3.35 0.80 -14.90
CA HIS A 46 4.26 1.88 -15.31
C HIS A 46 3.52 3.12 -15.80
N LYS A 47 2.31 3.34 -15.32
CA LYS A 47 1.48 4.50 -15.61
C LYS A 47 0.66 4.89 -14.40
N GLU A 48 0.28 6.16 -14.33
CA GLU A 48 -0.69 6.61 -13.33
C GLU A 48 -2.04 5.92 -13.56
N CYS A 49 -2.61 5.39 -12.48
CA CYS A 49 -3.92 4.75 -12.47
C CYS A 49 -5.05 5.79 -12.52
N LYS A 50 -6.23 5.35 -12.93
CA LYS A 50 -7.44 6.17 -12.97
C LYS A 50 -8.02 6.36 -11.57
N ASP A 51 -8.62 7.51 -11.35
CA ASP A 51 -9.34 7.78 -10.12
C ASP A 51 -10.58 6.88 -9.99
N VAL A 52 -10.88 6.47 -8.76
CA VAL A 52 -12.17 5.87 -8.39
C VAL A 52 -13.23 6.97 -8.42
N THR A 53 -14.27 6.77 -9.21
CA THR A 53 -15.39 7.71 -9.34
C THR A 53 -16.72 7.13 -8.90
N SER A 54 -16.80 5.80 -8.71
CA SER A 54 -17.99 5.08 -8.22
C SER A 54 -17.61 4.22 -7.02
N PHE A 55 -18.34 4.39 -5.92
CA PHE A 55 -18.18 3.64 -4.68
C PHE A 55 -19.36 2.69 -4.54
N ASP A 56 -19.31 1.60 -5.28
CA ASP A 56 -20.40 0.65 -5.46
C ASP A 56 -19.97 -0.79 -5.19
N GLY A 57 -20.85 -1.75 -5.49
CA GLY A 57 -20.57 -3.17 -5.27
C GLY A 57 -19.41 -3.73 -6.10
N GLU A 58 -19.07 -3.13 -7.25
CA GLU A 58 -17.92 -3.55 -8.05
C GLU A 58 -16.60 -3.15 -7.37
N LEU A 59 -16.55 -1.94 -6.80
CA LEU A 59 -15.41 -1.49 -5.99
C LEU A 59 -15.27 -2.35 -4.73
N ALA A 60 -16.38 -2.61 -4.03
CA ALA A 60 -16.36 -3.47 -2.84
C ALA A 60 -15.83 -4.88 -3.16
N GLN A 61 -16.26 -5.48 -4.27
CA GLN A 61 -15.76 -6.78 -4.72
C GLN A 61 -14.27 -6.72 -5.12
N LEU A 62 -13.83 -5.65 -5.76
CA LEU A 62 -12.41 -5.46 -6.07
C LEU A 62 -11.56 -5.42 -4.79
N ILE A 63 -11.99 -4.68 -3.77
CA ILE A 63 -11.29 -4.61 -2.47
C ILE A 63 -11.23 -6.00 -1.81
N ASP A 64 -12.33 -6.76 -1.83
CA ASP A 64 -12.36 -8.14 -1.33
C ASP A 64 -11.35 -9.04 -2.09
N ASP A 65 -11.31 -8.96 -3.42
CA ASP A 65 -10.34 -9.70 -4.26
C ASP A 65 -8.88 -9.27 -3.97
N MET A 66 -8.66 -7.98 -3.70
CA MET A 66 -7.34 -7.46 -3.35
C MET A 66 -6.84 -8.02 -2.02
N PHE A 67 -7.67 -8.08 -0.98
CA PHE A 67 -7.30 -8.72 0.29
C PHE A 67 -7.02 -10.22 0.12
N ALA A 68 -7.84 -10.92 -0.67
CA ALA A 68 -7.60 -12.33 -0.97
C ALA A 68 -6.28 -12.55 -1.73
N SER A 69 -5.96 -11.68 -2.70
CA SER A 69 -4.72 -11.73 -3.49
C SER A 69 -3.49 -11.40 -2.65
N GLN A 70 -3.58 -10.34 -1.82
CA GLN A 70 -2.53 -9.94 -0.88
C GLN A 70 -2.17 -11.10 0.05
N LYS A 71 -3.18 -11.75 0.63
CA LYS A 71 -2.97 -12.87 1.56
C LYS A 71 -2.37 -14.09 0.87
N ALA A 72 -2.84 -14.42 -0.34
CA ALA A 72 -2.30 -15.54 -1.13
C ALA A 72 -0.83 -15.32 -1.51
N ALA A 73 -0.43 -14.07 -1.71
CA ALA A 73 0.94 -13.68 -2.03
C ALA A 73 1.81 -13.38 -0.78
N GLU A 74 1.27 -13.51 0.44
CA GLU A 74 1.94 -13.20 1.71
C GLU A 74 2.45 -11.73 1.79
N GLY A 75 1.70 -10.79 1.15
CA GLY A 75 2.00 -9.37 1.16
C GLY A 75 1.41 -8.64 2.36
N VAL A 76 1.94 -7.45 2.67
CA VAL A 76 1.43 -6.53 3.71
C VAL A 76 0.66 -5.34 3.14
N GLY A 77 0.79 -5.12 1.83
CA GLY A 77 0.05 -4.16 1.02
C GLY A 77 -0.17 -4.70 -0.38
N LEU A 78 -1.16 -4.15 -1.10
CA LEU A 78 -1.42 -4.47 -2.50
C LEU A 78 -2.15 -3.31 -3.17
N ALA A 79 -1.61 -2.82 -4.28
CA ALA A 79 -2.26 -1.87 -5.16
C ALA A 79 -3.05 -2.56 -6.27
N ALA A 80 -4.14 -1.97 -6.74
CA ALA A 80 -5.02 -2.57 -7.72
C ALA A 80 -4.33 -2.90 -9.05
N ASN A 81 -3.35 -2.10 -9.48
CA ASN A 81 -2.59 -2.37 -10.70
C ASN A 81 -1.70 -3.61 -10.59
N GLN A 82 -1.36 -4.06 -9.38
CA GLN A 82 -0.63 -5.32 -9.16
C GLN A 82 -1.50 -6.57 -9.43
N ILE A 83 -2.81 -6.42 -9.52
CA ILE A 83 -3.74 -7.47 -10.02
C ILE A 83 -4.37 -7.09 -11.35
N GLY A 84 -3.72 -6.18 -12.10
CA GLY A 84 -4.11 -5.80 -13.46
C GLY A 84 -5.24 -4.77 -13.57
N VAL A 85 -5.67 -4.16 -12.46
CA VAL A 85 -6.78 -3.20 -12.43
C VAL A 85 -6.25 -1.76 -12.42
N ASP A 86 -6.65 -0.96 -13.40
CA ASP A 86 -6.22 0.43 -13.60
C ASP A 86 -7.09 1.40 -12.79
N LEU A 87 -7.02 1.29 -11.45
CA LEU A 87 -7.74 2.16 -10.51
C LEU A 87 -6.85 2.56 -9.34
N LYS A 88 -7.02 3.77 -8.82
CA LYS A 88 -6.32 4.27 -7.63
C LYS A 88 -6.92 3.71 -6.34
N VAL A 89 -6.65 2.45 -6.08
CA VAL A 89 -7.01 1.75 -4.83
C VAL A 89 -5.82 0.94 -4.36
N PHE A 90 -5.52 1.00 -3.07
CA PHE A 90 -4.67 0.01 -2.42
C PHE A 90 -5.31 -0.51 -1.14
N VAL A 91 -4.94 -1.72 -0.75
CA VAL A 91 -5.27 -2.34 0.54
C VAL A 91 -3.99 -2.55 1.35
N TYR A 92 -4.13 -2.60 2.68
CA TYR A 92 -3.03 -2.89 3.59
C TYR A 92 -3.50 -3.77 4.75
N ASP A 93 -2.61 -4.65 5.17
CA ASP A 93 -2.68 -5.47 6.37
C ASP A 93 -1.26 -5.56 6.92
N CYS A 94 -0.86 -4.53 7.66
CA CYS A 94 0.52 -4.24 7.95
C CYS A 94 0.68 -3.89 9.44
N PRO A 95 1.67 -4.48 10.15
CA PRO A 95 2.02 -4.02 11.48
C PRO A 95 2.85 -2.73 11.41
N ASP A 96 2.76 -1.90 12.45
CA ASP A 96 3.73 -0.83 12.70
C ASP A 96 4.91 -1.36 13.54
N ASP A 97 5.84 -0.46 13.88
CA ASP A 97 7.03 -0.81 14.66
C ASP A 97 6.72 -1.21 16.12
N ASP A 98 5.56 -0.82 16.64
CA ASP A 98 5.07 -1.22 17.96
C ASP A 98 4.35 -2.59 17.92
N GLY A 99 4.20 -3.17 16.73
CA GLY A 99 3.52 -4.43 16.49
C GLY A 99 2.00 -4.29 16.40
N GLN A 100 1.47 -3.07 16.38
CA GLN A 100 0.04 -2.85 16.16
C GLN A 100 -0.30 -3.11 14.69
N ARG A 101 -1.31 -3.94 14.44
CA ARG A 101 -1.78 -4.29 13.10
C ARG A 101 -2.76 -3.24 12.59
N HIS A 102 -2.55 -2.82 11.35
CA HIS A 102 -3.41 -1.89 10.63
C HIS A 102 -3.99 -2.57 9.39
N VAL A 103 -5.32 -2.54 9.24
CA VAL A 103 -6.04 -3.16 8.12
C VAL A 103 -7.01 -2.15 7.51
N GLY A 104 -6.94 -1.98 6.19
CA GLY A 104 -7.83 -1.07 5.50
C GLY A 104 -7.60 -0.97 4.01
N ALA A 105 -8.41 -0.10 3.38
CA ALA A 105 -8.31 0.27 1.97
C ALA A 105 -8.29 1.79 1.83
N VAL A 106 -7.57 2.29 0.85
CA VAL A 106 -7.57 3.71 0.48
C VAL A 106 -7.83 3.84 -1.01
N CYS A 107 -8.87 4.58 -1.35
CA CYS A 107 -9.20 5.00 -2.70
C CYS A 107 -8.68 6.42 -2.93
N ASN A 108 -8.18 6.70 -4.15
CA ASN A 108 -7.67 8.01 -4.55
C ASN A 108 -6.61 8.57 -3.58
N PRO A 109 -5.58 7.80 -3.19
CA PRO A 109 -4.62 8.22 -2.18
C PRO A 109 -3.78 9.40 -2.67
N VAL A 110 -3.55 10.33 -1.75
CA VAL A 110 -2.60 11.45 -1.89
C VAL A 110 -1.63 11.40 -0.72
N LEU A 111 -0.36 11.14 -1.00
CA LEU A 111 0.70 11.13 -0.01
C LEU A 111 1.08 12.58 0.36
N ALA A 112 1.05 12.91 1.64
CA ALA A 112 1.47 14.22 2.12
C ALA A 112 2.99 14.40 1.98
N GLU A 113 3.41 15.59 1.57
CA GLU A 113 4.82 15.94 1.57
C GLU A 113 5.30 16.22 3.01
N ILE A 114 6.28 15.45 3.46
CA ILE A 114 6.89 15.65 4.78
C ILE A 114 8.02 16.69 4.66
N PRO A 115 7.96 17.79 5.39
CA PRO A 115 9.01 18.82 5.39
C PRO A 115 10.39 18.23 5.71
N ALA A 116 11.43 18.71 5.03
CA ALA A 116 12.78 18.16 5.13
C ALA A 116 13.36 18.21 6.56
N ASP A 117 12.97 19.20 7.36
CA ASP A 117 13.37 19.36 8.77
C ASP A 117 12.69 18.39 9.74
N ARG A 118 11.61 17.72 9.29
CA ARG A 118 10.88 16.69 10.05
C ARG A 118 11.08 15.29 9.46
N ARG A 119 11.77 15.18 8.33
CA ARG A 119 11.97 13.93 7.61
C ARG A 119 13.14 13.15 8.20
N ARG A 120 12.85 12.08 8.91
CA ARG A 120 13.85 11.05 9.22
C ARG A 120 13.73 9.96 8.13
N LEU A 121 14.88 9.43 7.73
CA LEU A 121 14.92 8.36 6.73
C LEU A 121 15.22 7.04 7.42
N ASP A 122 14.47 6.03 7.05
CA ASP A 122 14.71 4.62 7.31
C ASP A 122 15.20 3.98 6.00
N ASP A 123 16.37 3.33 6.03
CA ASP A 123 17.04 2.69 4.90
C ASP A 123 16.87 1.15 4.90
N SER A 124 15.88 0.64 5.58
CA SER A 124 15.55 -0.78 5.61
C SER A 124 15.29 -1.35 4.21
N ASN A 125 15.43 -2.67 4.10
CA ASN A 125 15.12 -3.41 2.88
C ASN A 125 13.66 -3.28 2.49
N GLU A 126 13.42 -3.10 1.20
CA GLU A 126 12.10 -3.09 0.59
C GLU A 126 12.02 -4.17 -0.50
N GLY A 127 10.89 -4.88 -0.55
CA GLY A 127 10.54 -5.83 -1.60
C GLY A 127 9.18 -5.46 -2.19
N CYS A 128 8.83 -6.08 -3.30
CA CYS A 128 7.57 -5.85 -3.99
C CYS A 128 7.04 -7.14 -4.59
N LEU A 129 5.74 -7.41 -4.44
CA LEU A 129 5.10 -8.57 -5.07
C LEU A 129 5.22 -8.55 -6.60
N SER A 130 5.27 -7.35 -7.21
CA SER A 130 5.46 -7.17 -8.66
C SER A 130 6.92 -7.26 -9.11
N VAL A 131 7.88 -7.38 -8.18
CA VAL A 131 9.30 -7.67 -8.43
C VAL A 131 9.68 -8.85 -7.52
N PRO A 132 9.14 -10.05 -7.80
CA PRO A 132 9.21 -11.17 -6.88
C PRO A 132 10.64 -11.59 -6.57
N THR A 133 10.86 -12.06 -5.33
CA THR A 133 12.15 -12.58 -4.83
C THR A 133 13.29 -11.56 -4.72
N ALA A 134 13.04 -10.30 -5.06
CA ALA A 134 14.04 -9.25 -5.06
C ALA A 134 13.82 -8.25 -3.93
N TYR A 135 14.93 -7.85 -3.28
CA TYR A 135 14.96 -6.89 -2.19
C TYR A 135 16.15 -5.94 -2.35
N ALA A 136 15.97 -4.70 -1.91
CA ALA A 136 17.05 -3.71 -1.87
C ALA A 136 16.83 -2.72 -0.73
N GLU A 137 17.91 -2.17 -0.18
CA GLU A 137 17.83 -1.02 0.73
C GLU A 137 17.29 0.19 -0.01
N LEU A 138 16.26 0.81 0.54
CA LEU A 138 15.66 2.02 0.01
C LEU A 138 15.31 2.99 1.14
N ALA A 139 15.96 4.15 1.14
CA ALA A 139 15.68 5.19 2.11
C ALA A 139 14.29 5.80 1.85
N ARG A 140 13.42 5.69 2.86
CA ARG A 140 12.09 6.31 2.89
C ARG A 140 11.90 7.13 4.16
N PRO A 141 11.07 8.20 4.14
CA PRO A 141 10.60 8.81 5.38
C PRO A 141 10.00 7.76 6.33
N ASP A 142 10.40 7.84 7.62
CA ASP A 142 9.91 6.94 8.68
C ASP A 142 8.49 7.29 9.18
N TYR A 143 7.88 8.31 8.59
CA TYR A 143 6.50 8.74 8.78
C TYR A 143 5.84 8.98 7.44
N ALA A 144 4.57 8.58 7.32
CA ALA A 144 3.73 8.86 6.17
C ALA A 144 2.32 9.25 6.60
N GLU A 145 1.73 10.17 5.83
CA GLU A 145 0.32 10.52 5.92
C GLU A 145 -0.28 10.45 4.52
N VAL A 146 -1.37 9.68 4.38
CA VAL A 146 -2.10 9.48 3.13
C VAL A 146 -3.54 9.93 3.33
N SER A 147 -3.97 10.92 2.58
CA SER A 147 -5.39 11.30 2.47
C SER A 147 -6.03 10.56 1.31
N GLY A 148 -7.31 10.25 1.42
CA GLY A 148 -8.06 9.59 0.36
C GLY A 148 -9.51 9.37 0.79
N GLN A 149 -10.10 8.30 0.30
CA GLN A 149 -11.46 7.89 0.60
C GLN A 149 -11.47 6.42 1.02
N ASP A 150 -12.41 6.06 1.90
CA ASP A 150 -12.68 4.66 2.23
C ASP A 150 -13.46 3.95 1.10
N ALA A 151 -13.87 2.70 1.34
CA ALA A 151 -14.63 1.90 0.38
C ALA A 151 -16.05 2.44 0.11
N GLU A 152 -16.56 3.29 0.97
CA GLU A 152 -17.88 3.95 0.88
C GLU A 152 -17.79 5.36 0.30
N GLY A 153 -16.56 5.87 0.04
CA GLY A 153 -16.32 7.20 -0.51
C GLY A 153 -16.20 8.31 0.54
N ASN A 154 -16.18 7.97 1.84
CA ASN A 154 -15.97 8.96 2.88
C ASN A 154 -14.50 9.38 2.93
N PRO A 155 -14.20 10.67 3.19
CA PRO A 155 -12.82 11.12 3.32
C PRO A 155 -12.15 10.49 4.55
N ILE A 156 -10.93 9.99 4.34
CA ILE A 156 -10.09 9.41 5.40
C ILE A 156 -8.67 9.97 5.33
N THR A 157 -7.97 9.88 6.46
CA THR A 157 -6.52 10.14 6.53
C THR A 157 -5.88 9.01 7.33
N VAL A 158 -4.96 8.30 6.71
CA VAL A 158 -4.20 7.21 7.32
C VAL A 158 -2.78 7.70 7.61
N ARG A 159 -2.32 7.46 8.83
CA ARG A 159 -0.97 7.83 9.29
C ARG A 159 -0.23 6.60 9.75
N GLY A 160 1.06 6.55 9.45
CA GLY A 160 1.91 5.45 9.86
C GLY A 160 3.33 5.88 10.16
N THR A 161 4.02 5.08 10.97
CA THR A 161 5.45 5.19 11.25
C THR A 161 6.17 3.90 10.85
N GLY A 162 7.49 3.97 10.68
CA GLY A 162 8.34 2.81 10.43
C GLY A 162 7.88 1.95 9.26
N TYR A 163 7.69 0.66 9.52
CA TYR A 163 7.31 -0.30 8.47
C TYR A 163 5.94 0.01 7.84
N PHE A 164 4.95 0.45 8.64
CA PHE A 164 3.65 0.85 8.11
C PHE A 164 3.75 2.13 7.25
N ALA A 165 4.59 3.11 7.64
CA ALA A 165 4.85 4.28 6.80
C ALA A 165 5.47 3.89 5.45
N ARG A 166 6.38 2.92 5.43
CA ARG A 166 6.96 2.35 4.21
C ARG A 166 5.90 1.71 3.33
N CYS A 167 5.00 0.90 3.90
CA CYS A 167 3.88 0.28 3.19
C CYS A 167 3.00 1.35 2.51
N LEU A 168 2.55 2.37 3.24
CA LEU A 168 1.71 3.44 2.70
C LEU A 168 2.36 4.18 1.51
N GLN A 169 3.67 4.43 1.59
CA GLN A 169 4.44 5.07 0.51
C GLN A 169 4.60 4.13 -0.70
N HIS A 170 4.86 2.85 -0.44
CA HIS A 170 5.04 1.82 -1.47
C HIS A 170 3.75 1.64 -2.29
N GLU A 171 2.62 1.45 -1.61
CA GLU A 171 1.34 1.24 -2.30
C GLU A 171 0.86 2.50 -3.04
N THR A 172 1.13 3.69 -2.48
CA THR A 172 0.84 4.93 -3.18
C THR A 172 1.68 5.05 -4.46
N ASP A 173 2.99 4.74 -4.39
CA ASP A 173 3.88 4.76 -5.57
C ASP A 173 3.35 3.92 -6.71
N HIS A 174 2.85 2.72 -6.43
CA HIS A 174 2.27 1.83 -7.44
C HIS A 174 1.17 2.52 -8.26
N LEU A 175 0.31 3.28 -7.61
CA LEU A 175 -0.83 3.93 -8.24
C LEU A 175 -0.44 5.14 -9.10
N TYR A 176 0.78 5.66 -8.90
CA TYR A 176 1.39 6.69 -9.74
C TYR A 176 2.39 6.12 -10.76
N GLY A 177 2.43 4.79 -10.92
CA GLY A 177 3.23 4.09 -11.93
C GLY A 177 4.68 3.88 -11.56
N TYR A 178 5.04 3.92 -10.28
CA TYR A 178 6.38 3.66 -9.77
C TYR A 178 6.46 2.34 -9.02
N LEU A 179 7.52 1.59 -9.28
CA LEU A 179 7.95 0.48 -8.44
C LEU A 179 9.12 0.92 -7.55
N TYR A 180 9.35 0.24 -6.43
CA TYR A 180 10.50 0.59 -5.57
C TYR A 180 11.83 0.59 -6.31
N ILE A 181 12.00 -0.28 -7.31
CA ILE A 181 13.20 -0.35 -8.15
C ILE A 181 13.43 0.91 -8.99
N ASP A 182 12.40 1.74 -9.24
CA ASP A 182 12.53 3.00 -9.98
C ASP A 182 13.14 4.11 -9.11
N ARG A 183 13.18 3.91 -7.79
CA ARG A 183 13.78 4.82 -6.81
C ARG A 183 15.22 4.44 -6.45
N LEU A 184 15.68 3.26 -6.88
CA LEU A 184 17.03 2.76 -6.62
C LEU A 184 18.08 3.41 -7.51
N SER A 185 19.35 3.31 -7.09
CA SER A 185 20.47 3.58 -7.98
C SER A 185 20.46 2.61 -9.17
N LYS A 186 21.08 2.98 -10.29
CA LYS A 186 21.20 2.09 -11.47
C LYS A 186 21.84 0.73 -11.13
N ARG A 187 22.77 0.71 -10.19
CA ARG A 187 23.44 -0.51 -9.73
C ARG A 187 22.47 -1.39 -8.96
N ASP A 188 21.81 -0.84 -7.94
CA ASP A 188 20.94 -1.59 -7.05
C ASP A 188 19.68 -2.08 -7.78
N ARG A 189 19.16 -1.25 -8.72
CA ARG A 189 18.09 -1.68 -9.63
C ARG A 189 18.51 -2.91 -10.47
N LYS A 190 19.73 -2.89 -11.02
CA LYS A 190 20.23 -4.03 -11.81
C LYS A 190 20.37 -5.28 -10.94
N ASP A 191 20.85 -5.12 -9.71
CA ASP A 191 20.99 -6.23 -8.77
C ASP A 191 19.61 -6.78 -8.34
N ALA A 192 18.61 -5.94 -8.09
CA ALA A 192 17.24 -6.37 -7.80
C ALA A 192 16.62 -7.15 -8.97
N LEU A 193 16.74 -6.66 -10.20
CA LEU A 193 16.23 -7.36 -11.38
C LEU A 193 16.92 -8.72 -11.60
N ARG A 194 18.22 -8.83 -11.31
CA ARG A 194 18.94 -10.11 -11.35
C ARG A 194 18.42 -11.08 -10.26
N GLN A 195 18.18 -10.61 -9.03
CA GLN A 195 17.58 -11.43 -7.97
C GLN A 195 16.22 -11.99 -8.42
N MET A 196 15.40 -11.15 -9.07
CA MET A 196 14.11 -11.57 -9.61
C MET A 196 14.26 -12.65 -10.71
N GLU A 197 15.23 -12.51 -11.62
CA GLU A 197 15.47 -13.49 -12.69
C GLU A 197 15.97 -14.84 -12.16
N GLU A 198 16.74 -14.84 -11.08
CA GLU A 198 17.31 -16.03 -10.43
C GLU A 198 16.34 -16.70 -9.46
N GLY A 199 15.31 -15.97 -9.00
CA GLY A 199 14.35 -16.43 -8.00
C GLY A 199 13.14 -17.14 -8.58
N THR A 200 12.39 -17.82 -7.71
CA THR A 200 11.10 -18.44 -8.05
C THR A 200 10.03 -17.90 -7.11
N PRO A 201 9.00 -17.20 -7.62
CA PRO A 201 7.90 -16.71 -6.80
C PRO A 201 7.15 -17.86 -6.12
N ARG A 202 6.64 -17.61 -4.90
CA ARG A 202 5.81 -18.58 -4.16
C ARG A 202 4.31 -18.43 -4.44
N TYR A 203 3.93 -17.47 -5.25
CA TYR A 203 2.56 -17.14 -5.63
C TYR A 203 2.42 -17.07 -7.15
N GLU A 204 1.18 -17.09 -7.63
CA GLU A 204 0.90 -17.03 -9.06
C GLU A 204 1.18 -15.61 -9.60
N THR A 205 1.89 -15.55 -10.73
CA THR A 205 2.25 -14.29 -11.40
C THR A 205 1.76 -14.28 -12.84
N VAL A 206 1.42 -13.09 -13.34
CA VAL A 206 1.18 -12.83 -14.77
C VAL A 206 2.49 -12.33 -15.37
N PRO A 207 3.18 -13.13 -16.18
CA PRO A 207 4.39 -12.69 -16.88
C PRO A 207 4.06 -11.59 -17.90
N ASN A 208 5.09 -10.87 -18.32
CA ASN A 208 4.96 -9.91 -19.41
C ASN A 208 4.51 -10.61 -20.70
N ALA A 209 3.54 -10.01 -21.37
CA ALA A 209 3.11 -10.43 -22.71
C ALA A 209 4.10 -10.01 -23.77
#